data_29aaedf0bdb33549bf74b811c6228e02
#
_entry.id   29aaedf0bdb33549bf74b811c6228e02
#
_cell.length_a   1.000
_cell.length_b   1.000
_cell.length_c   1.000
_cell.angle_alpha   90.00
_cell.angle_beta   90.00
_cell.angle_gamma   90.00
#
_symmetry.space_group_name_H-M   'P 1'
#
loop_
_entity.id
_entity.type
_entity.pdbx_description
1 polymer ?
#
loop_
_entity_poly.entity_id
_entity_poly.type
_entity_poly.pdbx_seq_one_letter_code
_entity_poly.pdbx_strand_id
1 'polypeptide(L)'
;MAKGENTMRRNAFLVVMLALGLCSAALAGDIDGRVTGMKGKSVVYVDAIAGKSFPAPKEHPVMDQKGLMFSPHIMVVQQGTTVEFLNSDTVQHNAFWTAIGGDKKAGHNLGTWPKGEKRSFTFAKAGVVPVLCNVHPEMTGYVIVSPTPYFAETDESGNYKIKDVPDGNYTVTAWHEGAKNQSKPVTVSGAGKADFTVTK
;
A
#
# COMPACT_ATOMS: atom_id res chain seq x y z
N MET A 1 -66.57 56.98 -19.16
CA MET A 1 -65.38 57.16 -18.32
C MET A 1 -64.95 55.77 -17.87
N ALA A 2 -63.93 55.19 -18.47
CA ALA A 2 -63.34 53.93 -18.03
C ALA A 2 -61.82 54.09 -18.15
N LYS A 3 -61.17 54.02 -16.96
CA LYS A 3 -59.71 54.08 -16.80
C LYS A 3 -59.10 52.75 -17.19
N GLY A 4 -58.19 52.75 -18.15
CA GLY A 4 -57.35 51.61 -18.47
C GLY A 4 -56.22 51.46 -17.49
N GLU A 5 -56.08 50.29 -16.87
CA GLU A 5 -54.91 49.91 -16.10
C GLU A 5 -53.90 49.20 -16.98
N ASN A 6 -52.74 49.80 -17.05
CA ASN A 6 -51.60 49.35 -17.87
C ASN A 6 -50.71 48.44 -16.99
N THR A 7 -50.86 47.11 -17.09
CA THR A 7 -50.07 46.13 -16.36
C THR A 7 -48.73 45.88 -17.11
N MET A 8 -47.70 46.46 -16.55
CA MET A 8 -46.30 46.30 -17.03
C MET A 8 -45.77 44.91 -16.57
N ARG A 9 -45.71 43.96 -17.52
CA ARG A 9 -45.11 42.64 -17.28
C ARG A 9 -43.55 42.80 -17.20
N ARG A 10 -43.04 42.67 -15.97
CA ARG A 10 -41.57 42.58 -15.74
C ARG A 10 -41.11 41.17 -16.10
N ASN A 11 -40.44 41.01 -17.25
CA ASN A 11 -39.76 39.78 -17.61
C ASN A 11 -38.49 39.68 -16.76
N ALA A 12 -38.50 38.78 -15.77
CA ALA A 12 -37.33 38.38 -15.01
C ALA A 12 -36.52 37.39 -15.88
N PHE A 13 -35.43 37.83 -16.46
CA PHE A 13 -34.43 36.93 -17.07
C PHE A 13 -33.69 36.20 -15.93
N LEU A 14 -33.97 34.91 -15.80
CA LEU A 14 -33.20 34.01 -14.91
C LEU A 14 -31.91 33.64 -15.63
N VAL A 15 -30.80 34.30 -15.25
CA VAL A 15 -29.45 33.91 -15.72
C VAL A 15 -29.02 32.68 -14.92
N VAL A 16 -29.14 31.50 -15.52
CA VAL A 16 -28.55 30.26 -14.99
C VAL A 16 -27.05 30.31 -15.28
N MET A 17 -26.25 30.65 -14.27
CA MET A 17 -24.81 30.47 -14.34
C MET A 17 -24.49 28.96 -14.23
N LEU A 18 -24.16 28.36 -15.36
CA LEU A 18 -23.62 27.01 -15.44
C LEU A 18 -22.14 27.06 -14.97
N ALA A 19 -21.91 26.72 -13.72
CA ALA A 19 -20.57 26.54 -13.19
C ALA A 19 -19.95 25.30 -13.83
N LEU A 20 -19.18 25.47 -14.91
CA LEU A 20 -18.29 24.41 -15.40
C LEU A 20 -17.21 24.19 -14.33
N GLY A 21 -17.38 23.14 -13.52
CA GLY A 21 -16.33 22.62 -12.66
C GLY A 21 -15.19 22.11 -13.56
N LEU A 22 -14.12 22.87 -13.66
CA LEU A 22 -12.85 22.40 -14.21
C LEU A 22 -12.35 21.26 -13.32
N CYS A 23 -12.62 20.02 -13.72
CA CYS A 23 -11.96 18.85 -13.15
C CYS A 23 -10.49 18.92 -13.60
N SER A 24 -9.63 19.53 -12.79
CA SER A 24 -8.19 19.47 -13.01
C SER A 24 -7.79 18.01 -12.89
N ALA A 25 -7.50 17.35 -13.99
CA ALA A 25 -6.82 16.06 -13.97
C ALA A 25 -5.51 16.28 -13.21
N ALA A 26 -5.39 15.65 -12.04
CA ALA A 26 -4.12 15.65 -11.30
C ALA A 26 -3.09 15.00 -12.24
N LEU A 27 -2.05 15.72 -12.61
CA LEU A 27 -0.91 15.14 -13.27
C LEU A 27 -0.31 14.08 -12.36
N ALA A 28 0.12 12.98 -12.92
CA ALA A 28 0.74 11.88 -12.22
C ALA A 28 2.02 11.50 -12.94
N GLY A 29 3.00 11.05 -12.19
CA GLY A 29 4.27 10.58 -12.71
C GLY A 29 4.73 9.32 -12.00
N ASP A 30 5.76 8.68 -12.55
CA ASP A 30 6.38 7.52 -11.92
C ASP A 30 7.52 7.98 -11.00
N ILE A 31 7.76 7.23 -9.92
CA ILE A 31 8.99 7.34 -9.12
C ILE A 31 9.89 6.17 -9.49
N ASP A 32 11.00 6.47 -10.13
CA ASP A 32 12.03 5.51 -10.50
C ASP A 32 13.22 5.58 -9.54
N GLY A 33 13.93 4.47 -9.37
CA GLY A 33 15.14 4.46 -8.58
C GLY A 33 15.75 3.08 -8.43
N ARG A 34 16.82 3.05 -7.63
CA ARG A 34 17.54 1.83 -7.32
C ARG A 34 17.84 1.72 -5.83
N VAL A 35 17.68 0.52 -5.29
CA VAL A 35 18.13 0.16 -3.93
C VAL A 35 19.42 -0.66 -4.05
N THR A 36 20.44 -0.25 -3.32
CA THR A 36 21.77 -0.88 -3.29
C THR A 36 22.21 -1.18 -1.85
N GLY A 37 23.35 -1.83 -1.68
CA GLY A 37 23.99 -2.07 -0.37
C GLY A 37 23.81 -3.49 0.16
N MET A 38 22.66 -4.12 -0.07
CA MET A 38 22.42 -5.51 0.31
C MET A 38 21.85 -6.32 -0.85
N LYS A 39 22.06 -7.65 -0.82
CA LYS A 39 21.48 -8.57 -1.78
C LYS A 39 20.05 -8.97 -1.35
N GLY A 40 19.19 -9.21 -2.31
CA GLY A 40 17.80 -9.62 -2.08
C GLY A 40 16.81 -8.53 -2.48
N LYS A 41 15.54 -8.83 -2.33
CA LYS A 41 14.45 -7.90 -2.64
C LYS A 41 14.30 -6.82 -1.59
N SER A 42 14.04 -5.62 -2.05
CA SER A 42 13.59 -4.49 -1.24
C SER A 42 12.16 -4.11 -1.63
N VAL A 43 11.47 -3.47 -0.72
CA VAL A 43 10.17 -2.83 -0.97
C VAL A 43 10.32 -1.33 -0.82
N VAL A 44 9.85 -0.58 -1.81
CA VAL A 44 9.86 0.89 -1.79
C VAL A 44 8.42 1.38 -1.85
N TYR A 45 8.06 2.29 -0.98
CA TYR A 45 6.69 2.80 -0.89
C TYR A 45 6.64 4.28 -0.51
N VAL A 46 5.58 4.94 -0.93
CA VAL A 46 5.25 6.30 -0.50
C VAL A 46 4.60 6.22 0.89
N ASP A 47 5.13 6.98 1.83
CA ASP A 47 4.60 7.09 3.18
C ASP A 47 3.16 7.68 3.18
N ALA A 48 2.53 7.72 4.35
CA ALA A 48 1.19 8.28 4.49
C ALA A 48 1.14 9.72 3.96
N ILE A 49 0.14 10.01 3.14
CA ILE A 49 -0.11 11.32 2.56
C ILE A 49 -1.13 12.04 3.43
N ALA A 50 -0.76 13.20 3.98
CA ALA A 50 -1.63 13.96 4.86
C ALA A 50 -2.98 14.29 4.18
N GLY A 51 -4.07 14.04 4.89
CA GLY A 51 -5.43 14.29 4.40
C GLY A 51 -5.92 13.35 3.29
N LYS A 52 -5.16 12.29 2.93
CA LYS A 52 -5.57 11.27 1.97
C LYS A 52 -5.84 9.95 2.67
N SER A 53 -6.90 9.29 2.25
CA SER A 53 -7.20 7.89 2.56
C SER A 53 -7.48 7.15 1.26
N PHE A 54 -7.15 5.88 1.24
CA PHE A 54 -7.30 5.05 0.05
C PHE A 54 -8.24 3.89 0.37
N PRO A 55 -9.18 3.56 -0.53
CA PRO A 55 -10.07 2.42 -0.32
C PRO A 55 -9.24 1.13 -0.25
N ALA A 56 -9.67 0.21 0.60
CA ALA A 56 -9.04 -1.10 0.69
C ALA A 56 -9.13 -1.85 -0.66
N PRO A 57 -8.07 -2.52 -1.11
CA PRO A 57 -8.12 -3.38 -2.29
C PRO A 57 -9.16 -4.49 -2.13
N LYS A 58 -9.77 -4.89 -3.24
CA LYS A 58 -10.74 -6.00 -3.26
C LYS A 58 -10.06 -7.36 -3.42
N GLU A 59 -8.86 -7.36 -3.96
CA GLU A 59 -8.04 -8.56 -4.16
C GLU A 59 -7.53 -9.08 -2.83
N HIS A 60 -7.55 -10.40 -2.67
CA HIS A 60 -7.01 -11.10 -1.51
C HIS A 60 -5.76 -11.89 -1.94
N PRO A 61 -4.57 -11.29 -1.89
CA PRO A 61 -3.34 -11.99 -2.21
C PRO A 61 -3.10 -13.16 -1.24
N VAL A 62 -2.46 -14.20 -1.75
CA VAL A 62 -2.20 -15.43 -1.01
C VAL A 62 -0.73 -15.50 -0.62
N MET A 63 -0.45 -15.72 0.66
CA MET A 63 0.84 -16.16 1.19
C MET A 63 0.74 -17.64 1.52
N ASP A 64 1.33 -18.48 0.67
CA ASP A 64 1.27 -19.94 0.83
C ASP A 64 2.36 -20.44 1.79
N GLN A 65 2.11 -21.53 2.47
CA GLN A 65 3.05 -22.27 3.28
C GLN A 65 3.37 -23.58 2.57
N LYS A 66 4.55 -23.63 1.95
CA LYS A 66 4.98 -24.74 1.11
C LYS A 66 6.48 -24.96 1.22
N GLY A 67 6.89 -26.21 1.42
CA GLY A 67 8.30 -26.56 1.57
C GLY A 67 8.93 -25.95 2.82
N LEU A 68 8.18 -25.83 3.93
CA LEU A 68 8.61 -25.19 5.17
C LEU A 68 9.00 -23.72 4.99
N MET A 69 8.33 -23.01 4.08
CA MET A 69 8.57 -21.60 3.78
C MET A 69 7.25 -20.85 3.58
N PHE A 70 7.24 -19.55 3.89
CA PHE A 70 6.21 -18.63 3.40
C PHE A 70 6.54 -18.20 1.97
N SER A 71 5.59 -18.30 1.06
CA SER A 71 5.74 -17.97 -0.36
C SER A 71 4.60 -17.05 -0.84
N PRO A 72 4.89 -15.82 -1.31
CA PRO A 72 6.22 -15.22 -1.41
C PRO A 72 6.84 -14.98 -0.02
N HIS A 73 8.19 -14.99 0.08
CA HIS A 73 8.91 -14.67 1.32
C HIS A 73 8.66 -13.21 1.77
N ILE A 74 8.59 -12.29 0.81
CA ILE A 74 8.23 -10.88 1.02
C ILE A 74 6.98 -10.60 0.18
N MET A 75 5.96 -10.03 0.81
CA MET A 75 4.73 -9.57 0.18
C MET A 75 4.50 -8.11 0.54
N VAL A 76 4.27 -7.25 -0.44
CA VAL A 76 3.83 -5.88 -0.18
C VAL A 76 2.35 -5.75 -0.50
N VAL A 77 1.62 -5.10 0.41
CA VAL A 77 0.18 -4.85 0.27
C VAL A 77 -0.17 -3.45 0.73
N GLN A 78 -1.26 -2.89 0.22
CA GLN A 78 -1.82 -1.65 0.74
C GLN A 78 -2.51 -1.88 2.09
N GLN A 79 -2.50 -0.89 2.96
CA GLN A 79 -3.29 -0.88 4.20
C GLN A 79 -4.77 -1.15 3.90
N GLY A 80 -5.38 -2.03 4.70
CA GLY A 80 -6.75 -2.49 4.52
C GLY A 80 -6.87 -3.76 3.68
N THR A 81 -5.79 -4.25 3.05
CA THR A 81 -5.80 -5.51 2.29
C THR A 81 -6.03 -6.70 3.20
N THR A 82 -6.90 -7.62 2.77
CA THR A 82 -7.04 -8.94 3.36
C THR A 82 -6.09 -9.91 2.68
N VAL A 83 -5.18 -10.51 3.44
CA VAL A 83 -4.26 -11.55 2.96
C VAL A 83 -4.78 -12.92 3.38
N GLU A 84 -4.76 -13.88 2.46
CA GLU A 84 -5.05 -15.27 2.73
C GLU A 84 -3.75 -16.05 2.97
N PHE A 85 -3.69 -16.80 4.07
CA PHE A 85 -2.58 -17.69 4.40
C PHE A 85 -3.01 -19.12 4.13
N LEU A 86 -2.51 -19.68 3.03
CA LEU A 86 -2.81 -21.05 2.59
C LEU A 86 -1.76 -22.01 3.14
N ASN A 87 -2.13 -23.26 3.43
CA ASN A 87 -1.18 -24.35 3.68
C ASN A 87 -1.24 -25.38 2.54
N SER A 88 -0.22 -25.41 1.70
CA SER A 88 -0.05 -26.40 0.64
C SER A 88 0.88 -27.57 1.02
N ASP A 89 1.49 -27.53 2.21
CA ASP A 89 2.34 -28.62 2.73
C ASP A 89 1.54 -29.79 3.26
N THR A 90 2.21 -30.92 3.42
CA THR A 90 1.63 -32.13 4.01
C THR A 90 1.59 -32.09 5.54
N VAL A 91 2.25 -31.13 6.17
CA VAL A 91 2.30 -30.92 7.62
C VAL A 91 1.46 -29.70 8.02
N GLN A 92 1.11 -29.63 9.30
CA GLN A 92 0.41 -28.48 9.83
C GLN A 92 1.36 -27.30 9.97
N HIS A 93 0.84 -26.10 9.71
CA HIS A 93 1.52 -24.83 9.89
C HIS A 93 0.69 -23.87 10.72
N ASN A 94 1.37 -22.86 11.24
CA ASN A 94 0.82 -21.71 11.94
C ASN A 94 1.30 -20.43 11.27
N ALA A 95 0.56 -19.36 11.40
CA ALA A 95 1.04 -18.01 11.07
C ALA A 95 0.70 -17.05 12.21
N PHE A 96 1.70 -16.35 12.71
CA PHE A 96 1.53 -15.33 13.71
C PHE A 96 2.57 -14.22 13.57
N TRP A 97 2.33 -13.10 14.23
CA TRP A 97 3.27 -12.00 14.38
C TRP A 97 3.09 -11.33 15.74
N THR A 98 4.16 -10.75 16.25
CA THR A 98 4.18 -10.13 17.58
C THR A 98 3.87 -8.64 17.54
N ALA A 99 3.96 -8.01 16.37
CA ALA A 99 3.74 -6.57 16.19
C ALA A 99 3.46 -6.26 14.72
N ILE A 100 2.87 -5.09 14.46
CA ILE A 100 2.81 -4.45 13.13
C ILE A 100 3.49 -3.09 13.24
N GLY A 101 4.56 -2.86 12.47
CA GLY A 101 5.31 -1.61 12.51
C GLY A 101 5.84 -1.27 13.92
N GLY A 102 6.19 -2.28 14.72
CA GLY A 102 6.66 -2.14 16.10
C GLY A 102 5.56 -2.02 17.16
N ASP A 103 4.29 -1.87 16.77
CA ASP A 103 3.17 -1.87 17.72
C ASP A 103 2.80 -3.28 18.16
N LYS A 104 3.19 -3.63 19.38
CA LYS A 104 2.92 -4.94 19.99
C LYS A 104 1.42 -5.21 20.23
N LYS A 105 0.58 -4.17 20.33
CA LYS A 105 -0.88 -4.35 20.49
C LYS A 105 -1.54 -4.89 19.22
N ALA A 106 -0.87 -4.75 18.07
CA ALA A 106 -1.30 -5.30 16.79
C ALA A 106 -0.76 -6.71 16.51
N GLY A 107 -0.13 -7.35 17.49
CA GLY A 107 0.25 -8.76 17.41
C GLY A 107 -0.98 -9.65 17.25
N HIS A 108 -0.85 -10.74 16.47
CA HIS A 108 -1.95 -11.65 16.19
C HIS A 108 -1.45 -13.08 15.92
N ASN A 109 -2.31 -14.06 16.18
CA ASN A 109 -2.04 -15.48 15.89
C ASN A 109 -3.27 -16.09 15.20
N LEU A 110 -3.09 -16.58 13.98
CA LEU A 110 -4.15 -17.20 13.18
C LEU A 110 -4.44 -18.66 13.58
N GLY A 111 -3.68 -19.21 14.54
CA GLY A 111 -3.76 -20.61 14.92
C GLY A 111 -3.01 -21.51 13.94
N THR A 112 -3.26 -22.83 14.07
CA THR A 112 -2.63 -23.87 13.26
C THR A 112 -3.67 -24.54 12.38
N TRP A 113 -3.30 -24.88 11.14
CA TRP A 113 -4.21 -25.54 10.19
C TRP A 113 -3.48 -26.53 9.27
N PRO A 114 -4.19 -27.61 8.82
CA PRO A 114 -3.64 -28.65 7.96
C PRO A 114 -3.60 -28.19 6.49
N LYS A 115 -3.02 -29.07 5.67
CA LYS A 115 -2.98 -28.93 4.21
C LYS A 115 -4.34 -28.65 3.59
N GLY A 116 -4.36 -27.70 2.64
CA GLY A 116 -5.54 -27.32 1.86
C GLY A 116 -6.44 -26.31 2.56
N GLU A 117 -6.25 -26.06 3.85
CA GLU A 117 -6.98 -25.02 4.56
C GLU A 117 -6.26 -23.67 4.47
N LYS A 118 -7.03 -22.60 4.69
CA LYS A 118 -6.53 -21.23 4.73
C LYS A 118 -7.11 -20.46 5.90
N ARG A 119 -6.41 -19.42 6.29
CA ARG A 119 -6.86 -18.38 7.24
C ARG A 119 -6.69 -17.03 6.58
N SER A 120 -7.46 -16.06 7.00
CA SER A 120 -7.40 -14.70 6.43
C SER A 120 -7.20 -13.66 7.51
N PHE A 121 -6.50 -12.59 7.19
CA PHE A 121 -6.36 -11.44 8.08
C PHE A 121 -6.36 -10.13 7.27
N THR A 122 -7.11 -9.13 7.77
CA THR A 122 -7.14 -7.79 7.17
C THR A 122 -6.13 -6.90 7.87
N PHE A 123 -5.10 -6.46 7.15
CA PHE A 123 -4.05 -5.58 7.66
C PHE A 123 -4.51 -4.13 7.72
N ALA A 124 -5.29 -3.78 8.74
CA ALA A 124 -5.84 -2.42 8.93
C ALA A 124 -4.78 -1.38 9.36
N LYS A 125 -3.57 -1.81 9.72
CA LYS A 125 -2.47 -0.94 10.16
C LYS A 125 -1.27 -1.07 9.24
N ALA A 126 -0.71 0.07 8.79
CA ALA A 126 0.52 0.11 8.01
C ALA A 126 1.74 -0.26 8.88
N GLY A 127 2.73 -0.86 8.25
CA GLY A 127 4.00 -1.23 8.86
C GLY A 127 4.55 -2.57 8.42
N VAL A 128 5.71 -2.91 8.92
CA VAL A 128 6.37 -4.21 8.69
C VAL A 128 5.79 -5.26 9.61
N VAL A 129 5.44 -6.42 9.06
CA VAL A 129 4.90 -7.57 9.78
C VAL A 129 5.81 -8.78 9.53
N PRO A 130 6.71 -9.12 10.44
CA PRO A 130 7.40 -10.41 10.40
C PRO A 130 6.40 -11.53 10.67
N VAL A 131 6.14 -12.38 9.68
CA VAL A 131 5.27 -13.56 9.79
C VAL A 131 6.10 -14.75 10.20
N LEU A 132 5.70 -15.42 11.29
CA LEU A 132 6.41 -16.51 11.93
C LEU A 132 5.52 -17.75 12.02
N CYS A 133 6.12 -18.92 12.22
CA CYS A 133 5.43 -20.16 12.45
C CYS A 133 5.86 -20.77 13.81
N ASN A 134 4.90 -21.07 14.71
CA ASN A 134 5.18 -21.71 15.99
C ASN A 134 5.54 -23.20 15.86
N VAL A 135 5.11 -23.84 14.76
CA VAL A 135 5.35 -25.28 14.52
C VAL A 135 6.75 -25.52 13.96
N HIS A 136 7.21 -24.61 13.10
CA HIS A 136 8.51 -24.65 12.42
C HIS A 136 9.21 -23.29 12.62
N PRO A 137 10.01 -23.13 13.69
CA PRO A 137 10.59 -21.82 14.07
C PRO A 137 11.53 -21.21 13.03
N GLU A 138 12.04 -21.99 12.08
CA GLU A 138 12.85 -21.52 10.96
C GLU A 138 12.03 -20.82 9.86
N MET A 139 10.70 -21.00 9.84
CA MET A 139 9.83 -20.35 8.85
C MET A 139 9.60 -18.90 9.20
N THR A 140 10.12 -18.03 8.37
CA THR A 140 9.87 -16.59 8.42
C THR A 140 9.45 -16.05 7.06
N GLY A 141 8.65 -15.01 7.08
CA GLY A 141 8.26 -14.22 5.91
C GLY A 141 7.90 -12.81 6.34
N TYR A 142 7.60 -11.95 5.39
CA TYR A 142 7.28 -10.56 5.68
C TYR A 142 6.06 -10.10 4.89
N VAL A 143 5.13 -9.44 5.56
CA VAL A 143 4.10 -8.62 4.92
C VAL A 143 4.44 -7.16 5.19
N ILE A 144 4.72 -6.41 4.13
CA ILE A 144 4.96 -4.97 4.20
C ILE A 144 3.65 -4.27 3.87
N VAL A 145 3.03 -3.68 4.87
CA VAL A 145 1.75 -2.98 4.72
C VAL A 145 2.03 -1.51 4.43
N SER A 146 1.94 -1.14 3.15
CA SER A 146 2.09 0.24 2.70
C SER A 146 0.88 1.08 3.09
N PRO A 147 1.06 2.30 3.61
CA PRO A 147 -0.07 3.20 3.93
C PRO A 147 -0.77 3.76 2.69
N THR A 148 -0.18 3.59 1.52
CA THR A 148 -0.69 4.10 0.24
C THR A 148 -0.67 3.00 -0.82
N PRO A 149 -1.38 3.16 -1.96
CA PRO A 149 -1.28 2.23 -3.08
C PRO A 149 0.02 2.37 -3.89
N TYR A 150 0.88 3.32 -3.52
CA TYR A 150 2.10 3.67 -4.27
C TYR A 150 3.30 2.93 -3.69
N PHE A 151 3.57 1.75 -4.21
CA PHE A 151 4.70 0.91 -3.79
C PHE A 151 5.21 0.04 -4.95
N ALA A 152 6.41 -0.47 -4.81
CA ALA A 152 7.02 -1.43 -5.73
C ALA A 152 7.99 -2.36 -4.99
N GLU A 153 8.18 -3.57 -5.49
CA GLU A 153 9.32 -4.43 -5.18
C GLU A 153 10.46 -4.11 -6.16
N THR A 154 11.70 -4.30 -5.70
CA THR A 154 12.85 -4.21 -6.60
C THR A 154 13.00 -5.47 -7.44
N ASP A 155 13.55 -5.29 -8.65
CA ASP A 155 14.08 -6.39 -9.45
C ASP A 155 15.39 -6.95 -8.85
N GLU A 156 15.97 -7.98 -9.48
CA GLU A 156 17.23 -8.61 -9.05
C GLU A 156 18.43 -7.65 -9.09
N SER A 157 18.37 -6.60 -9.90
CA SER A 157 19.38 -5.54 -10.00
C SER A 157 19.17 -4.41 -8.99
N GLY A 158 18.08 -4.48 -8.20
CA GLY A 158 17.68 -3.48 -7.24
C GLY A 158 16.90 -2.31 -7.82
N ASN A 159 16.56 -2.30 -9.11
CA ASN A 159 15.75 -1.24 -9.70
C ASN A 159 14.27 -1.39 -9.31
N TYR A 160 13.57 -0.26 -9.19
CA TYR A 160 12.14 -0.23 -8.92
C TYR A 160 11.46 0.91 -9.68
N LYS A 161 10.14 0.79 -9.83
CA LYS A 161 9.27 1.82 -10.41
C LYS A 161 7.92 1.84 -9.69
N ILE A 162 7.62 2.93 -9.00
CA ILE A 162 6.29 3.20 -8.42
C ILE A 162 5.51 4.02 -9.45
N LYS A 163 4.38 3.50 -9.90
CA LYS A 163 3.59 4.09 -11.00
C LYS A 163 2.51 5.03 -10.50
N ASP A 164 2.12 5.96 -11.38
CA ASP A 164 0.91 6.78 -11.26
C ASP A 164 0.82 7.58 -9.96
N VAL A 165 1.95 8.03 -9.42
CA VAL A 165 1.99 8.87 -8.21
C VAL A 165 1.59 10.29 -8.61
N PRO A 166 0.54 10.90 -8.00
CA PRO A 166 0.17 12.28 -8.30
C PRO A 166 1.32 13.25 -8.08
N ASP A 167 1.34 14.35 -8.83
CA ASP A 167 2.33 15.40 -8.60
C ASP A 167 2.24 15.92 -7.16
N GLY A 168 3.40 16.12 -6.52
CA GLY A 168 3.48 16.51 -5.12
C GLY A 168 4.82 16.23 -4.47
N ASN A 169 4.89 16.53 -3.16
CA ASN A 169 6.05 16.25 -2.33
C ASN A 169 5.71 15.09 -1.37
N TYR A 170 6.55 14.09 -1.36
CA TYR A 170 6.34 12.84 -0.63
C TYR A 170 7.57 12.46 0.18
N THR A 171 7.37 11.66 1.21
CA THR A 171 8.43 10.85 1.80
C THR A 171 8.33 9.45 1.19
N VAL A 172 9.43 8.96 0.65
CA VAL A 172 9.53 7.61 0.09
C VAL A 172 10.46 6.79 0.97
N THR A 173 10.01 5.61 1.37
CA THR A 173 10.75 4.71 2.26
C THR A 173 11.12 3.43 1.54
N ALA A 174 12.39 3.05 1.65
CA ALA A 174 12.89 1.74 1.24
C ALA A 174 13.06 0.84 2.46
N TRP A 175 12.46 -0.33 2.42
CA TRP A 175 12.61 -1.42 3.37
C TRP A 175 13.39 -2.58 2.74
N HIS A 176 14.24 -3.20 3.52
CA HIS A 176 14.93 -4.44 3.15
C HIS A 176 15.08 -5.32 4.38
N GLU A 177 14.94 -6.66 4.23
CA GLU A 177 15.17 -7.60 5.33
C GLU A 177 16.58 -7.46 5.90
N GLY A 178 16.67 -7.35 7.21
CA GLY A 178 17.94 -7.22 7.93
C GLY A 178 18.62 -5.86 7.83
N ALA A 179 17.96 -4.85 7.25
CA ALA A 179 18.46 -3.47 7.19
C ALA A 179 17.55 -2.50 7.96
N LYS A 180 18.11 -1.35 8.29
CA LYS A 180 17.30 -0.20 8.77
C LYS A 180 16.58 0.45 7.57
N ASN A 181 15.32 0.84 7.78
CA ASN A 181 14.59 1.59 6.78
C ASN A 181 15.32 2.89 6.42
N GLN A 182 15.30 3.23 5.14
CA GLN A 182 15.82 4.49 4.61
C GLN A 182 14.67 5.31 4.04
N SER A 183 14.52 6.54 4.46
CA SER A 183 13.48 7.44 3.96
C SER A 183 14.08 8.69 3.36
N LYS A 184 13.50 9.18 2.25
CA LYS A 184 13.93 10.41 1.56
C LYS A 184 12.74 11.23 1.09
N PRO A 185 12.85 12.56 1.08
CA PRO A 185 11.89 13.42 0.40
C PRO A 185 12.05 13.26 -1.12
N VAL A 186 10.91 13.21 -1.81
CA VAL A 186 10.83 13.09 -3.28
C VAL A 186 9.76 14.04 -3.79
N THR A 187 10.10 14.88 -4.76
CA THR A 187 9.14 15.69 -5.50
C THR A 187 8.79 14.96 -6.79
N VAL A 188 7.49 14.78 -7.03
CA VAL A 188 6.95 14.27 -8.30
C VAL A 188 6.38 15.47 -9.07
N SER A 189 6.88 15.69 -10.28
CA SER A 189 6.39 16.69 -11.24
C SER A 189 6.53 16.08 -12.63
N GLY A 190 5.53 15.27 -13.02
CA GLY A 190 5.58 14.38 -14.17
C GLY A 190 6.50 13.16 -13.99
N ALA A 191 7.53 13.26 -13.16
CA ALA A 191 8.40 12.14 -12.74
C ALA A 191 9.08 12.46 -11.41
N GLY A 192 9.46 11.42 -10.65
CA GLY A 192 10.27 11.51 -9.44
C GLY A 192 11.42 10.51 -9.48
N LYS A 193 12.49 10.76 -8.72
CA LYS A 193 13.61 9.84 -8.60
C LYS A 193 14.09 9.72 -7.16
N ALA A 194 14.35 8.47 -6.70
CA ALA A 194 14.99 8.22 -5.42
C ALA A 194 15.86 6.96 -5.46
N ASP A 195 17.14 7.10 -5.22
CA ASP A 195 18.07 5.99 -5.04
C ASP A 195 18.35 5.79 -3.54
N PHE A 196 18.41 4.54 -3.08
CA PHE A 196 18.65 4.18 -1.68
C PHE A 196 19.89 3.31 -1.54
N THR A 197 20.55 3.41 -0.39
CA THR A 197 21.61 2.48 0.01
C THR A 197 21.25 1.92 1.37
N VAL A 198 20.83 0.64 1.41
CA VAL A 198 20.43 -0.03 2.65
C VAL A 198 21.64 -0.72 3.28
N THR A 199 21.77 -0.59 4.59
CA THR A 199 22.86 -1.16 5.39
C THR A 199 22.30 -1.78 6.66
N LYS A 200 23.00 -2.76 7.23
CA LYS A 200 22.68 -3.36 8.54
C LYS A 200 22.65 -2.34 9.66
#